data_d44575b1652ddaa87b57a93a3099d192
#
_entry.id   d44575b1652ddaa87b57a93a3099d192
#
_cell.length_a   1.000
_cell.length_b   1.000
_cell.length_c   1.000
_cell.angle_alpha   90.00
_cell.angle_beta   90.00
_cell.angle_gamma   90.00
#
_symmetry.space_group_name_H-M   'P 1'
#
loop_
_entity.id
_entity.type
_entity.pdbx_description
1 polymer ?
#
loop_
_entity_poly.entity_id
_entity_poly.type
_entity_poly.pdbx_seq_one_letter_code
_entity_poly.pdbx_strand_id
1 'polypeptide(L)'
;MYAMERQELIERLLLDEGRVSVIELARRFEVTTETVRRDLDQLERTGALRRVHGGAVTRERDSIAEPTLAERSHRRSAAKSAIAHRALELIDERFRGSVYLDAGTTTQAVAAQLAERLSGAGGRVEIVTHAMTLAHTLAGASDADLTVIGGRVRTATAAAVGADTVRAIEHLRPDIAFLGTNGISASFGLSTPDPDEAAVKSAIVRAARRVVVVADADKLGNELLVSFAPLEAIDVLVTDAVPDPVLAAALSDAQVEVWLA
;
A
#
# COMPACT_ATOMS: atom_id res chain seq x y z
N MET A 1 22.59 -8.64 -20.09
CA MET A 1 21.59 -8.17 -19.11
C MET A 1 20.56 -7.31 -19.84
N TYR A 2 19.28 -7.57 -19.66
CA TYR A 2 18.21 -6.81 -20.31
C TYR A 2 18.00 -5.46 -19.62
N ALA A 3 17.40 -4.48 -20.32
CA ALA A 3 17.23 -3.13 -19.79
C ALA A 3 16.41 -3.11 -18.49
N MET A 4 15.34 -3.89 -18.42
CA MET A 4 14.45 -3.97 -17.25
C MET A 4 15.16 -4.51 -16.01
N GLU A 5 15.94 -5.59 -16.15
CA GLU A 5 16.75 -6.15 -15.06
C GLU A 5 17.80 -5.16 -14.56
N ARG A 6 18.40 -4.40 -15.48
CA ARG A 6 19.40 -3.39 -15.14
C ARG A 6 18.77 -2.20 -14.39
N GLN A 7 17.59 -1.76 -14.81
CA GLN A 7 16.84 -0.70 -14.14
C GLN A 7 16.45 -1.11 -12.72
N GLU A 8 15.97 -2.33 -12.50
CA GLU A 8 15.68 -2.86 -11.16
C GLU A 8 16.93 -2.88 -10.26
N LEU A 9 18.08 -3.26 -10.82
CA LEU A 9 19.34 -3.24 -10.06
C LEU A 9 19.81 -1.82 -9.74
N ILE A 10 19.59 -0.86 -10.63
CA ILE A 10 19.88 0.56 -10.36
C ILE A 10 19.00 1.08 -9.23
N GLU A 11 17.71 0.76 -9.23
CA GLU A 11 16.79 1.14 -8.14
C GLU A 11 17.23 0.57 -6.80
N ARG A 12 17.63 -0.71 -6.73
CA ARG A 12 18.16 -1.32 -5.51
C ARG A 12 19.41 -0.62 -5.01
N LEU A 13 20.37 -0.36 -5.91
CA LEU A 13 21.60 0.35 -5.53
C LEU A 13 21.31 1.76 -5.01
N LEU A 14 20.34 2.44 -5.60
CA LEU A 14 19.92 3.76 -5.12
C LEU A 14 19.29 3.70 -3.72
N LEU A 15 18.53 2.65 -3.43
CA LEU A 15 17.96 2.45 -2.10
C LEU A 15 19.05 2.18 -1.05
N ASP A 16 20.06 1.37 -1.42
CA ASP A 16 21.15 0.98 -0.51
C ASP A 16 22.17 2.11 -0.29
N GLU A 17 22.54 2.83 -1.35
CA GLU A 17 23.68 3.78 -1.36
C GLU A 17 23.23 5.26 -1.37
N GLY A 18 21.93 5.53 -1.58
CA GLY A 18 21.35 6.88 -1.68
C GLY A 18 21.75 7.63 -2.96
N ARG A 19 22.77 7.18 -3.68
CA ARG A 19 23.26 7.76 -4.94
C ARG A 19 23.96 6.71 -5.80
N VAL A 20 23.95 6.94 -7.12
CA VAL A 20 24.69 6.12 -8.09
C VAL A 20 25.43 7.00 -9.10
N SER A 21 26.59 6.53 -9.58
CA SER A 21 27.38 7.20 -10.62
C SER A 21 27.21 6.51 -11.95
N VAL A 22 27.05 7.29 -13.05
CA VAL A 22 26.99 6.77 -14.42
C VAL A 22 28.21 5.92 -14.76
N ILE A 23 29.40 6.35 -14.31
CA ILE A 23 30.67 5.65 -14.62
C ILE A 23 30.72 4.30 -13.88
N GLU A 24 30.35 4.28 -12.59
CA GLU A 24 30.35 3.06 -11.79
C GLU A 24 29.33 2.05 -12.29
N LEU A 25 28.10 2.49 -12.60
CA LEU A 25 27.06 1.65 -13.17
C LEU A 25 27.48 1.07 -14.54
N ALA A 26 28.10 1.89 -15.41
CA ALA A 26 28.58 1.45 -16.73
C ALA A 26 29.62 0.32 -16.58
N ARG A 27 30.56 0.48 -15.64
CA ARG A 27 31.57 -0.54 -15.32
C ARG A 27 30.94 -1.79 -14.70
N ARG A 28 30.03 -1.62 -13.72
CA ARG A 28 29.41 -2.72 -12.97
C ARG A 28 28.52 -3.59 -13.86
N PHE A 29 27.83 -2.98 -14.82
CA PHE A 29 26.92 -3.69 -15.72
C PHE A 29 27.53 -4.03 -17.09
N GLU A 30 28.80 -3.66 -17.31
CA GLU A 30 29.55 -3.88 -18.58
C GLU A 30 28.80 -3.29 -19.79
N VAL A 31 28.26 -2.08 -19.64
CA VAL A 31 27.55 -1.33 -20.69
C VAL A 31 28.18 0.05 -20.90
N THR A 32 27.76 0.73 -21.97
CA THR A 32 28.23 2.09 -22.23
C THR A 32 27.60 3.11 -21.25
N THR A 33 28.28 4.22 -20.99
CA THR A 33 27.71 5.32 -20.20
C THR A 33 26.45 5.89 -20.81
N GLU A 34 26.30 5.83 -22.13
CA GLU A 34 25.09 6.25 -22.84
C GLU A 34 23.91 5.32 -22.55
N THR A 35 24.14 4.00 -22.46
CA THR A 35 23.12 3.02 -22.06
C THR A 35 22.63 3.32 -20.65
N VAL A 36 23.57 3.57 -19.70
CA VAL A 36 23.21 3.92 -18.33
C VAL A 36 22.45 5.24 -18.28
N ARG A 37 22.82 6.26 -19.05
CA ARG A 37 22.08 7.52 -19.10
C ARG A 37 20.65 7.32 -19.56
N ARG A 38 20.39 6.50 -20.56
CA ARG A 38 19.03 6.16 -21.03
C ARG A 38 18.22 5.43 -19.97
N ASP A 39 18.83 4.50 -19.23
CA ASP A 39 18.17 3.82 -18.12
C ASP A 39 17.80 4.80 -17.01
N LEU A 40 18.74 5.67 -16.62
CA LEU A 40 18.49 6.70 -15.62
C LEU A 40 17.43 7.72 -16.08
N ASP A 41 17.41 8.10 -17.38
CA ASP A 41 16.38 8.97 -17.94
C ASP A 41 14.99 8.30 -17.93
N GLN A 42 14.94 7.00 -18.14
CA GLN A 42 13.69 6.24 -18.03
C GLN A 42 13.21 6.18 -16.59
N LEU A 43 14.10 5.88 -15.63
CA LEU A 43 13.80 5.83 -14.21
C LEU A 43 13.42 7.21 -13.64
N GLU A 44 14.01 8.28 -14.14
CA GLU A 44 13.61 9.65 -13.78
C GLU A 44 12.19 9.97 -14.28
N ARG A 45 11.86 9.59 -15.51
CA ARG A 45 10.49 9.75 -16.07
C ARG A 45 9.44 8.99 -15.29
N THR A 46 9.80 7.83 -14.76
CA THR A 46 8.90 7.05 -13.87
C THR A 46 8.90 7.55 -12.41
N GLY A 47 9.75 8.54 -12.10
CA GLY A 47 9.83 9.12 -10.76
C GLY A 47 10.61 8.28 -9.74
N ALA A 48 11.31 7.23 -10.18
CA ALA A 48 12.09 6.35 -9.32
C ALA A 48 13.35 7.01 -8.75
N LEU A 49 13.90 8.02 -9.46
CA LEU A 49 15.12 8.72 -9.06
C LEU A 49 15.11 10.18 -9.53
N ARG A 50 16.08 10.98 -9.06
CA ARG A 50 16.39 12.31 -9.56
C ARG A 50 17.80 12.33 -10.17
N ARG A 51 17.92 12.82 -11.40
CA ARG A 51 19.21 12.99 -12.06
C ARG A 51 20.02 14.11 -11.38
N VAL A 52 21.31 13.85 -11.26
CA VAL A 52 22.32 14.85 -10.86
C VAL A 52 23.49 14.81 -11.83
N HIS A 53 24.40 15.78 -11.73
CA HIS A 53 25.58 15.79 -12.61
C HIS A 53 26.43 14.53 -12.39
N GLY A 54 26.57 13.71 -13.43
CA GLY A 54 27.34 12.46 -13.40
C GLY A 54 26.65 11.24 -12.81
N GLY A 55 25.36 11.31 -12.41
CA GLY A 55 24.68 10.16 -11.82
C GLY A 55 23.20 10.41 -11.50
N ALA A 56 22.72 9.70 -10.49
CA ALA A 56 21.40 9.88 -9.91
C ALA A 56 21.45 9.73 -8.39
N VAL A 57 20.49 10.34 -7.73
CA VAL A 57 20.25 10.22 -6.28
C VAL A 57 18.84 9.71 -6.05
N THR A 58 18.63 9.10 -4.89
CA THR A 58 17.26 8.85 -4.42
C THR A 58 16.48 10.15 -4.49
N ARG A 59 15.30 10.10 -5.05
CA ARG A 59 14.40 11.24 -4.92
C ARG A 59 14.07 11.32 -3.42
N GLU A 60 14.42 12.43 -2.78
CA GLU A 60 13.81 12.74 -1.49
C GLU A 60 12.31 12.64 -1.71
N ARG A 61 11.68 11.68 -1.09
CA ARG A 61 10.24 11.54 -1.19
C ARG A 61 9.68 12.70 -0.38
N ASP A 62 9.24 13.74 -1.07
CA ASP A 62 8.49 14.80 -0.41
C ASP A 62 7.37 14.13 0.39
N SER A 63 7.26 14.46 1.67
CA SER A 63 6.28 13.86 2.58
C SER A 63 4.83 14.01 2.10
N ILE A 64 4.60 14.90 1.12
CA ILE A 64 3.30 15.15 0.47
C ILE A 64 3.22 14.55 -0.94
N ALA A 65 4.28 13.92 -1.47
CA ALA A 65 4.28 13.36 -2.81
C ALA A 65 3.39 12.12 -2.88
N GLU A 66 2.40 12.16 -3.77
CA GLU A 66 1.49 11.05 -4.01
C GLU A 66 1.39 10.76 -5.50
N PRO A 67 1.87 9.59 -5.97
CA PRO A 67 1.63 9.16 -7.34
C PRO A 67 0.12 8.97 -7.60
N THR A 68 -0.31 9.19 -8.83
CA THR A 68 -1.70 8.98 -9.23
C THR A 68 -2.17 7.55 -8.97
N LEU A 69 -3.48 7.35 -8.86
CA LEU A 69 -4.05 6.01 -8.67
C LEU A 69 -3.66 5.06 -9.82
N ALA A 70 -3.61 5.56 -11.05
CA ALA A 70 -3.20 4.79 -12.23
C ALA A 70 -1.73 4.34 -12.13
N GLU A 71 -0.81 5.24 -11.79
CA GLU A 71 0.60 4.89 -11.59
C GLU A 71 0.77 3.87 -10.47
N ARG A 72 0.06 4.06 -9.35
CA ARG A 72 0.09 3.12 -8.22
C ARG A 72 -0.48 1.75 -8.59
N SER A 73 -1.50 1.67 -9.46
CA SER A 73 -2.10 0.39 -9.87
C SER A 73 -1.13 -0.48 -10.67
N HIS A 74 -0.31 0.13 -11.51
CA HIS A 74 0.68 -0.61 -12.32
C HIS A 74 1.95 -0.97 -11.54
N ARG A 75 2.31 -0.17 -10.53
CA ARG A 75 3.50 -0.44 -9.70
C ARG A 75 3.28 -1.69 -8.86
N ARG A 76 4.24 -2.64 -8.96
CA ARG A 76 4.27 -3.86 -8.14
C ARG A 76 2.94 -4.64 -8.13
N SER A 77 2.26 -4.73 -9.26
CA SER A 77 0.96 -5.40 -9.35
C SER A 77 1.01 -6.87 -8.92
N ALA A 78 2.08 -7.59 -9.27
CA ALA A 78 2.30 -8.97 -8.84
C ALA A 78 2.45 -9.09 -7.32
N ALA A 79 3.24 -8.20 -6.69
CA ALA A 79 3.39 -8.15 -5.23
C ALA A 79 2.06 -7.88 -4.53
N LYS A 80 1.29 -6.90 -5.02
CA LYS A 80 -0.04 -6.60 -4.47
C LYS A 80 -1.01 -7.76 -4.58
N SER A 81 -0.95 -8.52 -5.68
CA SER A 81 -1.76 -9.74 -5.85
C SER A 81 -1.35 -10.83 -4.86
N ALA A 82 -0.05 -11.03 -4.62
CA ALA A 82 0.45 -11.99 -3.63
C ALA A 82 0.04 -11.57 -2.20
N ILE A 83 0.23 -10.29 -1.86
CA ILE A 83 -0.19 -9.73 -0.57
C ILE A 83 -1.69 -9.92 -0.36
N ALA A 84 -2.53 -9.65 -1.37
CA ALA A 84 -3.97 -9.85 -1.29
C ALA A 84 -4.32 -11.32 -1.04
N HIS A 85 -3.68 -12.24 -1.75
CA HIS A 85 -3.88 -13.68 -1.57
C HIS A 85 -3.54 -14.10 -0.14
N ARG A 86 -2.39 -13.67 0.37
CA ARG A 86 -1.95 -13.97 1.74
C ARG A 86 -2.86 -13.36 2.79
N ALA A 87 -3.29 -12.11 2.61
CA ALA A 87 -4.18 -11.41 3.53
C ALA A 87 -5.55 -12.10 3.64
N LEU A 88 -6.06 -12.64 2.54
CA LEU A 88 -7.34 -13.33 2.52
C LEU A 88 -7.34 -14.72 3.20
N GLU A 89 -6.19 -15.24 3.60
CA GLU A 89 -6.15 -16.43 4.47
C GLU A 89 -6.75 -16.17 5.85
N LEU A 90 -6.88 -14.89 6.27
CA LEU A 90 -7.61 -14.46 7.46
C LEU A 90 -9.14 -14.63 7.36
N ILE A 91 -9.64 -14.79 6.14
CA ILE A 91 -11.07 -14.99 5.84
C ILE A 91 -11.23 -16.41 5.31
N ASP A 92 -11.64 -17.32 6.16
CA ASP A 92 -11.93 -18.69 5.77
C ASP A 92 -13.32 -18.81 5.08
N GLU A 93 -13.62 -19.95 4.48
CA GLU A 93 -14.89 -20.23 3.79
C GLU A 93 -16.10 -20.17 4.74
N ARG A 94 -15.89 -20.27 6.06
CA ARG A 94 -16.92 -20.23 7.09
C ARG A 94 -17.07 -18.84 7.71
N PHE A 95 -16.25 -17.88 7.31
CA PHE A 95 -16.33 -16.54 7.84
C PHE A 95 -17.72 -15.95 7.61
N ARG A 96 -18.33 -15.49 8.69
CA ARG A 96 -19.62 -14.84 8.71
C ARG A 96 -19.47 -13.61 9.58
N GLY A 97 -19.23 -12.50 8.93
CA GLY A 97 -18.92 -11.25 9.64
C GLY A 97 -18.85 -10.08 8.68
N SER A 98 -18.27 -9.02 9.18
CA SER A 98 -18.13 -7.75 8.46
C SER A 98 -16.67 -7.45 8.14
N VAL A 99 -16.42 -7.01 6.90
CA VAL A 99 -15.12 -6.64 6.39
C VAL A 99 -15.13 -5.18 5.95
N TYR A 100 -14.24 -4.39 6.50
CA TYR A 100 -14.00 -3.04 6.00
C TYR A 100 -12.81 -3.05 5.03
N LEU A 101 -13.00 -2.46 3.86
CA LEU A 101 -11.96 -2.30 2.85
C LEU A 101 -11.64 -0.82 2.66
N ASP A 102 -10.44 -0.42 3.04
CA ASP A 102 -9.89 0.92 2.86
C ASP A 102 -9.57 1.22 1.40
N ALA A 103 -9.40 2.49 1.06
CA ALA A 103 -8.99 2.92 -0.28
C ALA A 103 -7.51 2.61 -0.56
N GLY A 104 -7.21 2.13 -1.77
CA GLY A 104 -5.85 1.92 -2.23
C GLY A 104 -5.72 0.81 -3.26
N THR A 105 -4.58 0.74 -3.93
CA THR A 105 -4.37 -0.25 -5.00
C THR A 105 -4.08 -1.65 -4.48
N THR A 106 -3.52 -1.79 -3.28
CA THR A 106 -3.33 -3.10 -2.62
C THR A 106 -4.66 -3.62 -2.07
N THR A 107 -5.44 -2.75 -1.43
CA THR A 107 -6.80 -3.09 -0.97
C THR A 107 -7.76 -3.36 -2.15
N GLN A 108 -7.52 -2.75 -3.31
CA GLN A 108 -8.25 -3.09 -4.54
C GLN A 108 -7.95 -4.53 -4.99
N ALA A 109 -6.70 -4.99 -4.88
CA ALA A 109 -6.36 -6.38 -5.15
C ALA A 109 -7.03 -7.33 -4.14
N VAL A 110 -7.12 -6.95 -2.85
CA VAL A 110 -7.89 -7.70 -1.85
C VAL A 110 -9.37 -7.76 -2.22
N ALA A 111 -9.97 -6.64 -2.61
CA ALA A 111 -11.38 -6.57 -3.00
C ALA A 111 -11.70 -7.48 -4.19
N ALA A 112 -10.85 -7.49 -5.22
CA ALA A 112 -11.04 -8.31 -6.41
C ALA A 112 -11.01 -9.82 -6.07
N GLN A 113 -10.01 -10.25 -5.31
CA GLN A 113 -9.89 -11.66 -4.91
C GLN A 113 -10.95 -12.07 -3.88
N LEU A 114 -11.39 -11.16 -3.00
CA LEU A 114 -12.49 -11.41 -2.07
C LEU A 114 -13.80 -11.63 -2.82
N ALA A 115 -14.09 -10.82 -3.83
CA ALA A 115 -15.28 -10.98 -4.66
C ALA A 115 -15.32 -12.35 -5.36
N GLU A 116 -14.18 -12.81 -5.89
CA GLU A 116 -14.06 -14.16 -6.48
C GLU A 116 -14.27 -15.26 -5.44
N ARG A 117 -13.69 -15.11 -4.24
CA ARG A 117 -13.77 -16.10 -3.16
C ARG A 117 -15.17 -16.25 -2.59
N LEU A 118 -15.93 -15.16 -2.52
CA LEU A 118 -17.30 -15.16 -2.01
C LEU A 118 -18.29 -15.74 -3.04
N SER A 119 -17.95 -15.72 -4.33
CA SER A 119 -18.81 -16.24 -5.38
C SER A 119 -19.01 -17.76 -5.21
N GLY A 120 -20.22 -18.17 -4.78
CA GLY A 120 -20.58 -19.56 -4.55
C GLY A 120 -20.29 -20.13 -3.15
N ALA A 121 -19.80 -19.31 -2.20
CA ALA A 121 -19.50 -19.77 -0.84
C ALA A 121 -20.77 -19.97 0.05
N GLY A 122 -21.94 -19.57 -0.41
CA GLY A 122 -23.24 -19.77 0.26
C GLY A 122 -23.36 -19.06 1.62
N GLY A 123 -22.54 -18.05 1.89
CA GLY A 123 -22.54 -17.25 3.11
C GLY A 123 -22.58 -15.77 2.83
N ARG A 124 -23.32 -15.00 3.63
CA ARG A 124 -23.37 -13.55 3.52
C ARG A 124 -22.26 -12.91 4.33
N VAL A 125 -21.40 -12.14 3.65
CA VAL A 125 -20.39 -11.28 4.26
C VAL A 125 -20.82 -9.82 4.05
N GLU A 126 -20.86 -9.04 5.12
CA GLU A 126 -21.08 -7.60 5.02
C GLU A 126 -19.76 -6.91 4.66
N ILE A 127 -19.72 -6.23 3.53
CA ILE A 127 -18.55 -5.47 3.09
C ILE A 127 -18.85 -3.99 3.18
N VAL A 128 -17.96 -3.26 3.82
CA VAL A 128 -18.04 -1.80 3.93
C VAL A 128 -16.83 -1.18 3.27
N THR A 129 -17.03 -0.14 2.47
CA THR A 129 -15.95 0.64 1.89
C THR A 129 -16.36 2.10 1.69
N HIS A 130 -15.39 3.00 1.65
CA HIS A 130 -15.56 4.39 1.26
C HIS A 130 -14.88 4.69 -0.09
N ALA A 131 -14.32 3.66 -0.75
CA ALA A 131 -13.59 3.78 -2.02
C ALA A 131 -14.51 3.46 -3.21
N MET A 132 -14.63 4.39 -4.14
CA MET A 132 -15.51 4.25 -5.32
C MET A 132 -15.05 3.14 -6.25
N THR A 133 -13.74 2.96 -6.41
CA THR A 133 -13.17 1.87 -7.23
C THR A 133 -13.46 0.49 -6.67
N LEU A 134 -13.37 0.34 -5.34
CA LEU A 134 -13.69 -0.92 -4.67
C LEU A 134 -15.20 -1.20 -4.70
N ALA A 135 -16.00 -0.16 -4.47
CA ALA A 135 -17.45 -0.27 -4.57
C ALA A 135 -17.89 -0.78 -5.95
N HIS A 136 -17.29 -0.25 -7.02
CA HIS A 136 -17.56 -0.71 -8.39
C HIS A 136 -17.16 -2.18 -8.60
N THR A 137 -15.98 -2.59 -8.11
CA THR A 137 -15.50 -3.97 -8.22
C THR A 137 -16.40 -4.95 -7.48
N LEU A 138 -16.90 -4.57 -6.30
CA LEU A 138 -17.68 -5.43 -5.41
C LEU A 138 -19.18 -5.44 -5.72
N ALA A 139 -19.70 -4.46 -6.44
CA ALA A 139 -21.12 -4.32 -6.74
C ALA A 139 -21.73 -5.52 -7.52
N GLY A 140 -20.89 -6.31 -8.19
CA GLY A 140 -21.29 -7.52 -8.91
C GLY A 140 -21.15 -8.83 -8.12
N ALA A 141 -20.62 -8.79 -6.89
CA ALA A 141 -20.44 -9.99 -6.05
C ALA A 141 -21.81 -10.43 -5.47
N SER A 142 -22.28 -11.61 -5.86
CA SER A 142 -23.65 -12.10 -5.56
C SER A 142 -23.88 -12.47 -4.09
N ASP A 143 -22.81 -12.81 -3.37
CA ASP A 143 -22.87 -13.36 -2.01
C ASP A 143 -22.33 -12.40 -0.94
N ALA A 144 -22.29 -11.09 -1.24
CA ALA A 144 -21.90 -10.04 -0.33
C ALA A 144 -22.96 -8.94 -0.26
N ASP A 145 -23.23 -8.46 0.94
CA ASP A 145 -23.94 -7.19 1.13
C ASP A 145 -22.92 -6.05 1.15
N LEU A 146 -23.05 -5.10 0.24
CA LEU A 146 -22.11 -4.00 0.10
C LEU A 146 -22.69 -2.69 0.62
N THR A 147 -22.05 -2.13 1.63
CA THR A 147 -22.32 -0.79 2.13
C THR A 147 -21.22 0.18 1.69
N VAL A 148 -21.61 1.26 0.99
CA VAL A 148 -20.69 2.31 0.54
C VAL A 148 -20.88 3.57 1.39
N ILE A 149 -19.82 3.96 2.11
CA ILE A 149 -19.80 5.21 2.87
C ILE A 149 -19.49 6.36 1.94
N GLY A 150 -20.41 7.31 1.87
CA GLY A 150 -20.27 8.52 1.09
C GLY A 150 -19.50 9.64 1.79
N GLY A 151 -19.35 10.74 1.10
CA GLY A 151 -18.68 11.96 1.56
C GLY A 151 -18.14 12.77 0.39
N ARG A 152 -17.23 13.71 0.66
CA ARG A 152 -16.49 14.42 -0.38
C ARG A 152 -15.46 13.46 -1.00
N VAL A 153 -15.52 13.24 -2.30
CA VAL A 153 -14.60 12.35 -2.98
C VAL A 153 -13.28 13.06 -3.29
N ARG A 154 -12.18 12.50 -2.80
CA ARG A 154 -10.82 12.91 -3.15
C ARG A 154 -10.40 12.21 -4.45
N THR A 155 -10.09 13.00 -5.48
CA THR A 155 -9.79 12.47 -6.82
C THR A 155 -8.53 11.63 -6.89
N ALA A 156 -7.49 11.96 -6.11
CA ALA A 156 -6.21 11.23 -6.10
C ALA A 156 -6.34 9.75 -5.69
N THR A 157 -7.36 9.42 -4.89
CA THR A 157 -7.61 8.07 -4.39
C THR A 157 -8.98 7.52 -4.77
N ALA A 158 -9.85 8.35 -5.38
CA ALA A 158 -11.24 8.03 -5.69
C ALA A 158 -12.00 7.50 -4.46
N ALA A 159 -11.77 8.14 -3.30
CA ALA A 159 -12.34 7.73 -2.02
C ALA A 159 -13.03 8.89 -1.32
N ALA A 160 -14.08 8.59 -0.55
CA ALA A 160 -14.76 9.56 0.27
C ALA A 160 -13.91 9.95 1.48
N VAL A 161 -13.87 11.25 1.79
CA VAL A 161 -13.13 11.83 2.92
C VAL A 161 -13.93 12.92 3.59
N GLY A 162 -13.46 13.39 4.74
CA GLY A 162 -14.05 14.49 5.49
C GLY A 162 -14.90 14.03 6.68
N ALA A 163 -15.42 15.00 7.42
CA ALA A 163 -16.07 14.77 8.71
C ALA A 163 -17.30 13.85 8.65
N ASP A 164 -18.07 13.90 7.56
CA ASP A 164 -19.26 13.03 7.41
C ASP A 164 -18.85 11.56 7.22
N THR A 165 -17.80 11.32 6.42
CA THR A 165 -17.22 9.98 6.24
C THR A 165 -16.67 9.44 7.55
N VAL A 166 -15.90 10.24 8.28
CA VAL A 166 -15.33 9.88 9.59
C VAL A 166 -16.45 9.51 10.57
N ARG A 167 -17.48 10.36 10.72
CA ARG A 167 -18.62 10.09 11.62
C ARG A 167 -19.35 8.81 11.24
N ALA A 168 -19.56 8.54 9.96
CA ALA A 168 -20.21 7.30 9.53
C ALA A 168 -19.39 6.07 9.93
N ILE A 169 -18.06 6.12 9.81
CA ILE A 169 -17.16 5.04 10.18
C ILE A 169 -17.14 4.81 11.71
N GLU A 170 -17.14 5.88 12.49
CA GLU A 170 -17.11 5.80 13.97
C GLU A 170 -18.30 5.05 14.59
N HIS A 171 -19.41 4.93 13.87
CA HIS A 171 -20.58 4.15 14.28
C HIS A 171 -20.53 2.67 13.85
N LEU A 172 -19.46 2.24 13.21
CA LEU A 172 -19.28 0.85 12.78
C LEU A 172 -18.40 0.06 13.77
N ARG A 173 -18.47 -1.26 13.64
CA ARG A 173 -17.59 -2.19 14.34
C ARG A 173 -17.26 -3.39 13.46
N PRO A 174 -16.53 -3.19 12.36
CA PRO A 174 -16.19 -4.30 11.48
C PRO A 174 -15.31 -5.33 12.18
N ASP A 175 -15.51 -6.60 11.86
CA ASP A 175 -14.73 -7.69 12.46
C ASP A 175 -13.29 -7.68 11.96
N ILE A 176 -13.08 -7.35 10.67
CA ILE A 176 -11.76 -7.20 10.06
C ILE A 176 -11.75 -5.94 9.20
N ALA A 177 -10.68 -5.16 9.30
CA ALA A 177 -10.41 -4.06 8.38
C ALA A 177 -9.08 -4.31 7.64
N PHE A 178 -9.12 -4.25 6.32
CA PHE A 178 -7.92 -4.23 5.49
C PHE A 178 -7.58 -2.78 5.12
N LEU A 179 -6.43 -2.31 5.58
CA LEU A 179 -5.95 -0.95 5.36
C LEU A 179 -4.71 -0.93 4.46
N GLY A 180 -4.68 0.04 3.55
CA GLY A 180 -3.46 0.45 2.88
C GLY A 180 -2.73 1.54 3.65
N THR A 181 -1.43 1.67 3.41
CA THR A 181 -0.63 2.79 3.90
C THR A 181 0.27 3.34 2.80
N ASN A 182 0.71 4.59 2.93
CA ASN A 182 1.73 5.17 2.07
C ASN A 182 3.13 5.03 2.68
N GLY A 183 3.21 4.88 4.00
CA GLY A 183 4.44 4.61 4.73
C GLY A 183 4.18 3.91 6.05
N ILE A 184 5.16 3.10 6.49
CA ILE A 184 5.20 2.48 7.81
C ILE A 184 6.63 2.52 8.32
N SER A 185 6.85 3.10 9.50
CA SER A 185 8.17 3.20 10.13
C SER A 185 8.09 2.91 11.62
N ALA A 186 9.24 2.58 12.21
CA ALA A 186 9.36 2.32 13.63
C ALA A 186 9.09 3.57 14.50
N SER A 187 9.47 4.76 14.01
CA SER A 187 9.39 6.02 14.74
C SER A 187 8.06 6.75 14.60
N PHE A 188 7.36 6.56 13.46
CA PHE A 188 6.18 7.36 13.11
C PHE A 188 4.91 6.53 12.91
N GLY A 189 5.02 5.19 12.93
CA GLY A 189 3.89 4.28 12.68
C GLY A 189 3.45 4.33 11.22
N LEU A 190 2.14 4.30 10.98
CA LEU A 190 1.53 4.34 9.66
C LEU A 190 1.21 5.76 9.24
N SER A 191 1.56 6.11 7.99
CA SER A 191 1.44 7.50 7.53
C SER A 191 0.92 7.62 6.09
N THR A 192 0.36 8.79 5.80
CA THR A 192 -0.21 9.18 4.51
C THR A 192 0.09 10.67 4.23
N PRO A 193 0.14 11.12 2.96
CA PRO A 193 0.41 12.52 2.66
C PRO A 193 -0.76 13.48 2.93
N ASP A 194 -1.99 12.97 3.05
CA ASP A 194 -3.20 13.79 3.10
C ASP A 194 -3.89 13.71 4.49
N PRO A 195 -4.18 14.86 5.14
CA PRO A 195 -4.81 14.88 6.46
C PRO A 195 -6.24 14.33 6.50
N ASP A 196 -7.03 14.55 5.43
CA ASP A 196 -8.40 14.02 5.38
C ASP A 196 -8.40 12.49 5.24
N GLU A 197 -7.45 11.93 4.47
CA GLU A 197 -7.26 10.47 4.42
C GLU A 197 -6.75 9.92 5.75
N ALA A 198 -5.82 10.62 6.39
CA ALA A 198 -5.34 10.24 7.72
C ALA A 198 -6.48 10.15 8.73
N ALA A 199 -7.41 11.12 8.72
CA ALA A 199 -8.57 11.12 9.61
C ALA A 199 -9.49 9.91 9.35
N VAL A 200 -9.78 9.59 8.09
CA VAL A 200 -10.58 8.42 7.70
C VAL A 200 -9.88 7.11 8.12
N LYS A 201 -8.61 6.94 7.79
CA LYS A 201 -7.82 5.74 8.16
C LYS A 201 -7.76 5.57 9.69
N SER A 202 -7.55 6.65 10.43
CA SER A 202 -7.55 6.64 11.89
C SER A 202 -8.92 6.22 12.46
N ALA A 203 -10.02 6.66 11.85
CA ALA A 203 -11.37 6.24 12.24
C ALA A 203 -11.58 4.73 11.99
N ILE A 204 -11.11 4.20 10.86
CA ILE A 204 -11.21 2.77 10.52
C ILE A 204 -10.42 1.93 11.55
N VAL A 205 -9.18 2.33 11.86
CA VAL A 205 -8.33 1.65 12.85
C VAL A 205 -9.03 1.58 14.22
N ARG A 206 -9.62 2.69 14.67
CA ARG A 206 -10.34 2.71 15.95
C ARG A 206 -11.65 1.91 15.93
N ALA A 207 -12.29 1.81 14.77
CA ALA A 207 -13.58 1.12 14.64
C ALA A 207 -13.43 -0.41 14.58
N ALA A 208 -12.42 -0.92 13.91
CA ALA A 208 -12.27 -2.35 13.64
C ALA A 208 -11.92 -3.16 14.90
N ARG A 209 -12.32 -4.44 14.89
CA ARG A 209 -11.90 -5.43 15.91
C ARG A 209 -10.53 -6.01 15.62
N ARG A 210 -10.21 -6.19 14.33
CA ARG A 210 -8.91 -6.63 13.86
C ARG A 210 -8.47 -5.77 12.69
N VAL A 211 -7.27 -5.23 12.79
CA VAL A 211 -6.67 -4.31 11.81
C VAL A 211 -5.55 -5.02 11.06
N VAL A 212 -5.74 -5.20 9.76
CA VAL A 212 -4.79 -5.84 8.86
C VAL A 212 -4.25 -4.80 7.87
N VAL A 213 -2.97 -4.51 7.96
CA VAL A 213 -2.30 -3.60 7.02
C VAL A 213 -1.74 -4.40 5.86
N VAL A 214 -2.07 -3.97 4.64
CA VAL A 214 -1.56 -4.57 3.40
C VAL A 214 -0.66 -3.57 2.68
N ALA A 215 0.64 -3.84 2.69
CA ALA A 215 1.66 -2.90 2.22
C ALA A 215 2.78 -3.60 1.45
N ASP A 216 3.08 -3.12 0.25
CA ASP A 216 4.25 -3.59 -0.49
C ASP A 216 5.56 -3.02 0.08
N ALA A 217 6.69 -3.63 -0.28
CA ALA A 217 8.03 -3.27 0.21
C ALA A 217 8.37 -1.79 0.07
N ASP A 218 7.82 -1.09 -0.95
CA ASP A 218 8.07 0.33 -1.16
C ASP A 218 7.48 1.23 -0.05
N LYS A 219 6.70 0.67 0.86
CA LYS A 219 6.08 1.39 1.99
C LYS A 219 6.87 1.25 3.29
N LEU A 220 7.68 0.20 3.38
CA LEU A 220 8.47 -0.09 4.58
C LEU A 220 9.58 0.96 4.76
N GLY A 221 9.72 1.48 5.98
CA GLY A 221 10.70 2.51 6.34
C GLY A 221 10.34 3.93 5.88
N ASN A 222 9.21 4.16 5.21
CA ASN A 222 8.81 5.49 4.75
C ASN A 222 7.93 6.22 5.77
N GLU A 223 8.10 7.55 5.81
CA GLU A 223 7.27 8.46 6.59
C GLU A 223 6.68 9.54 5.68
N LEU A 224 5.37 9.74 5.77
CA LEU A 224 4.66 10.78 5.05
C LEU A 224 4.18 11.83 6.04
N LEU A 225 3.57 12.91 5.52
CA LEU A 225 3.25 14.11 6.29
C LEU A 225 2.43 13.85 7.56
N VAL A 226 1.47 12.92 7.51
CA VAL A 226 0.51 12.71 8.62
C VAL A 226 0.50 11.25 9.05
N SER A 227 0.85 11.00 10.33
CA SER A 227 0.61 9.69 10.95
C SER A 227 -0.88 9.51 11.24
N PHE A 228 -1.40 8.32 10.98
CA PHE A 228 -2.80 8.00 11.26
C PHE A 228 -2.98 6.87 12.29
N ALA A 229 -1.95 6.07 12.55
CA ALA A 229 -1.97 5.05 13.58
C ALA A 229 -0.54 4.70 14.06
N PRO A 230 -0.33 4.47 15.35
CA PRO A 230 0.90 3.86 15.86
C PRO A 230 0.91 2.36 15.52
N LEU A 231 2.08 1.69 15.65
CA LEU A 231 2.20 0.26 15.34
C LEU A 231 1.34 -0.63 16.23
N GLU A 232 1.17 -0.27 17.48
CA GLU A 232 0.36 -1.00 18.49
C GLU A 232 -1.15 -1.03 18.16
N ALA A 233 -1.57 -0.21 17.21
CA ALA A 233 -2.97 -0.16 16.76
C ALA A 233 -3.28 -1.13 15.62
N ILE A 234 -2.32 -1.92 15.17
CA ILE A 234 -2.51 -2.91 14.10
C ILE A 234 -2.20 -4.32 14.60
N ASP A 235 -2.92 -5.32 14.10
CA ASP A 235 -2.75 -6.71 14.51
C ASP A 235 -1.84 -7.48 13.54
N VAL A 236 -1.96 -7.20 12.24
CA VAL A 236 -1.23 -7.94 11.21
C VAL A 236 -0.69 -6.97 10.14
N LEU A 237 0.56 -7.14 9.76
CA LEU A 237 1.16 -6.56 8.55
C LEU A 237 1.36 -7.67 7.53
N VAL A 238 0.72 -7.56 6.36
CA VAL A 238 0.96 -8.45 5.22
C VAL A 238 1.79 -7.69 4.18
N THR A 239 2.96 -8.22 3.84
CA THR A 239 3.92 -7.56 2.95
C THR A 239 4.70 -8.58 2.11
N ASP A 240 5.30 -8.14 1.00
CA ASP A 240 6.12 -8.97 0.11
C ASP A 240 7.63 -8.90 0.36
N ALA A 241 8.04 -8.25 1.47
CA ALA A 241 9.45 -8.19 1.86
C ALA A 241 9.61 -8.25 3.39
N VAL A 242 10.74 -8.77 3.82
CA VAL A 242 11.13 -8.74 5.23
C VAL A 242 11.42 -7.29 5.64
N PRO A 243 10.77 -6.75 6.68
CA PRO A 243 11.10 -5.44 7.20
C PRO A 243 12.58 -5.36 7.64
N ASP A 244 13.17 -4.17 7.54
CA ASP A 244 14.52 -3.95 8.08
C ASP A 244 14.56 -4.23 9.59
N PRO A 245 15.76 -4.45 10.18
CA PRO A 245 15.87 -4.85 11.58
C PRO A 245 15.24 -3.87 12.58
N VAL A 246 15.23 -2.56 12.28
CA VAL A 246 14.67 -1.54 13.18
C VAL A 246 13.14 -1.61 13.16
N LEU A 247 12.55 -1.67 11.98
CA LEU A 247 11.10 -1.81 11.84
C LEU A 247 10.63 -3.18 12.32
N ALA A 248 11.38 -4.26 12.05
CA ALA A 248 11.05 -5.60 12.53
C ALA A 248 11.01 -5.69 14.06
N ALA A 249 11.98 -5.07 14.75
CA ALA A 249 12.00 -4.99 16.20
C ALA A 249 10.80 -4.20 16.74
N ALA A 250 10.50 -3.03 16.17
CA ALA A 250 9.36 -2.22 16.59
C ALA A 250 8.00 -2.94 16.36
N LEU A 251 7.83 -3.67 15.25
CA LEU A 251 6.63 -4.48 15.00
C LEU A 251 6.50 -5.61 16.03
N SER A 252 7.61 -6.26 16.38
CA SER A 252 7.63 -7.31 17.42
C SER A 252 7.27 -6.75 18.79
N ASP A 253 7.83 -5.59 19.16
CA ASP A 253 7.54 -4.93 20.45
C ASP A 253 6.06 -4.49 20.52
N ALA A 254 5.50 -4.06 19.39
CA ALA A 254 4.09 -3.73 19.25
C ALA A 254 3.16 -4.96 19.13
N GLN A 255 3.71 -6.18 19.15
CA GLN A 255 2.98 -7.45 19.01
C GLN A 255 2.25 -7.60 17.67
N VAL A 256 2.76 -6.99 16.61
CA VAL A 256 2.22 -7.09 15.25
C VAL A 256 2.69 -8.38 14.60
N GLU A 257 1.77 -9.20 14.11
CA GLU A 257 2.11 -10.36 13.29
C GLU A 257 2.57 -9.90 11.90
N VAL A 258 3.74 -10.34 11.44
CA VAL A 258 4.22 -10.06 10.07
C VAL A 258 4.06 -11.30 9.20
N TRP A 259 3.23 -11.17 8.17
CA TRP A 259 2.95 -12.23 7.20
C TRP A 259 3.62 -11.90 5.86
N LEU A 260 4.52 -12.76 5.42
CA LEU A 260 5.16 -12.63 4.11
C LEU A 260 4.32 -13.32 3.02
N ALA A 261 4.20 -12.63 1.90
CA ALA A 261 3.43 -13.03 0.72
C ALA A 261 4.31 -13.56 -0.42
#